data_2d336ea0a11af1ffc4fb4a38f0f521f0
#
_entry.id   2d336ea0a11af1ffc4fb4a38f0f521f0
#
_cell.length_a   1.000
_cell.length_b   1.000
_cell.length_c   1.000
_cell.angle_alpha   90.00
_cell.angle_beta   90.00
_cell.angle_gamma   90.00
#
_symmetry.space_group_name_H-M   'P 1'
#
loop_
_entity.id
_entity.type
_entity.pdbx_description
1 polymer ?
#
loop_
_entity_poly.entity_id
_entity_poly.type
_entity_poly.pdbx_seq_one_letter_code
_entity_poly.pdbx_strand_id
1 'polypeptide(L)'
;MKNEFLISTIVENKPGVLYRTVNVFRQRGYNIRSISVGELNDSSMSRMTFTIDAEKSAINQLVSVMNKQTDVVEVKILDVNRIIKKELALIKIYVNDPKLIPEIRDIANIGTIIDESMKSIVIEITGTPEKIINF
;
A
#
# COMPACT_ATOMS: atom_id res chain seq x y z
N MET A 1 -13.31 18.24 7.27
CA MET A 1 -13.50 16.78 7.03
C MET A 1 -12.23 16.26 6.37
N LYS A 2 -11.63 15.22 6.92
CA LYS A 2 -10.42 14.60 6.34
C LYS A 2 -10.83 13.71 5.17
N ASN A 3 -10.13 13.84 4.06
CA ASN A 3 -10.29 13.00 2.88
C ASN A 3 -9.04 12.14 2.67
N GLU A 4 -9.21 11.01 2.04
CA GLU A 4 -8.09 10.17 1.60
C GLU A 4 -7.42 10.81 0.39
N PHE A 5 -6.10 10.92 0.45
CA PHE A 5 -5.25 11.33 -0.65
C PHE A 5 -4.19 10.29 -0.95
N LEU A 6 -3.94 10.07 -2.24
CA LEU A 6 -2.80 9.31 -2.70
C LEU A 6 -1.76 10.26 -3.29
N ILE A 7 -0.53 10.13 -2.80
CA ILE A 7 0.60 10.93 -3.25
C ILE A 7 1.63 9.97 -3.84
N SER A 8 1.99 10.19 -5.10
CA SER A 8 3.11 9.51 -5.75
C SER A 8 4.30 10.46 -5.79
N THR A 9 5.45 10.02 -5.35
CA THR A 9 6.69 10.78 -5.44
C THR A 9 7.80 9.95 -6.08
N ILE A 10 8.60 10.59 -6.92
CA ILE A 10 9.84 10.03 -7.46
C ILE A 10 10.98 10.69 -6.69
N VAL A 11 11.86 9.88 -6.17
CA VAL A 11 12.99 10.29 -5.35
C VAL A 11 14.28 9.61 -5.82
N GLU A 12 15.43 10.19 -5.46
CA GLU A 12 16.70 9.50 -5.62
C GLU A 12 16.74 8.22 -4.76
N ASN A 13 17.26 7.12 -5.35
CA ASN A 13 17.38 5.84 -4.64
C ASN A 13 18.69 5.80 -3.84
N LYS A 14 18.70 6.45 -2.69
CA LYS A 14 19.85 6.58 -1.80
C LYS A 14 19.50 6.25 -0.35
N PRO A 15 20.45 5.77 0.45
CA PRO A 15 20.23 5.55 1.89
C PRO A 15 19.71 6.82 2.58
N GLY A 16 18.68 6.64 3.42
CA GLY A 16 18.07 7.71 4.20
C GLY A 16 17.00 8.53 3.50
N VAL A 17 16.80 8.40 2.18
CA VAL A 17 15.78 9.17 1.44
C VAL A 17 14.37 8.83 1.94
N LEU A 18 14.05 7.55 2.14
CA LEU A 18 12.77 7.13 2.71
C LEU A 18 12.53 7.81 4.08
N TYR A 19 13.52 7.79 4.95
CA TYR A 19 13.42 8.42 6.27
C TYR A 19 13.13 9.92 6.17
N ARG A 20 13.87 10.65 5.32
CA ARG A 20 13.67 12.10 5.12
C ARG A 20 12.29 12.39 4.56
N THR A 21 11.83 11.59 3.59
CA THR A 21 10.52 11.77 2.98
C THR A 21 9.39 11.54 3.99
N VAL A 22 9.40 10.43 4.74
CA VAL A 22 8.35 10.17 5.74
C VAL A 22 8.39 11.15 6.92
N ASN A 23 9.54 11.72 7.23
CA ASN A 23 9.68 12.70 8.29
C ASN A 23 8.91 14.01 7.99
N VAL A 24 8.71 14.35 6.72
CA VAL A 24 7.86 15.49 6.31
C VAL A 24 6.41 15.29 6.79
N PHE A 25 5.87 14.09 6.65
CA PHE A 25 4.53 13.75 7.13
C PHE A 25 4.44 13.82 8.64
N ARG A 26 5.43 13.24 9.34
CA ARG A 26 5.52 13.24 10.81
C ARG A 26 5.55 14.67 11.38
N GLN A 27 6.40 15.53 10.83
CA GLN A 27 6.54 16.92 11.29
C GLN A 27 5.26 17.75 11.17
N ARG A 28 4.35 17.35 10.27
CA ARG A 28 3.07 17.99 10.04
C ARG A 28 1.88 17.27 10.67
N GLY A 29 2.14 16.22 11.43
CA GLY A 29 1.09 15.46 12.12
C GLY A 29 0.20 14.63 11.18
N TYR A 30 0.68 14.30 9.95
CA TYR A 30 -0.04 13.37 9.09
C TYR A 30 0.30 11.93 9.41
N ASN A 31 -0.74 11.10 9.51
CA ASN A 31 -0.57 9.67 9.60
C ASN A 31 -0.55 9.07 8.19
N ILE A 32 0.42 8.20 7.94
CA ILE A 32 0.52 7.43 6.70
C ILE A 32 -0.28 6.14 6.90
N ARG A 33 -1.35 5.95 6.13
CA ARG A 33 -2.18 4.73 6.17
C ARG A 33 -1.51 3.57 5.45
N SER A 34 -0.89 3.85 4.32
CA SER A 34 -0.11 2.87 3.57
C SER A 34 1.04 3.53 2.84
N ILE A 35 2.08 2.76 2.60
CA ILE A 35 3.24 3.15 1.80
C ILE A 35 3.68 1.98 0.94
N SER A 36 3.99 2.28 -0.32
CA SER A 36 4.65 1.37 -1.24
C SER A 36 5.90 2.04 -1.78
N VAL A 37 7.02 1.34 -1.80
CA VAL A 37 8.30 1.83 -2.30
C VAL A 37 8.93 0.80 -3.21
N GLY A 38 9.45 1.23 -4.35
CA GLY A 38 10.16 0.35 -5.28
C GLY A 38 11.06 1.13 -6.21
N GLU A 39 12.11 0.48 -6.67
CA GLU A 39 13.01 1.02 -7.69
C GLU A 39 12.27 1.18 -9.02
N LEU A 40 12.66 2.18 -9.80
CA LEU A 40 12.25 2.32 -11.19
C LEU A 40 13.20 1.51 -12.10
N ASN A 41 12.90 1.49 -13.41
CA ASN A 41 13.80 0.88 -14.39
C ASN A 41 15.19 1.52 -14.34
N ASP A 42 15.26 2.82 -14.07
CA ASP A 42 16.50 3.48 -13.65
C ASP A 42 16.65 3.26 -12.12
N SER A 43 17.56 2.35 -11.73
CA SER A 43 17.80 1.99 -10.34
C SER A 43 18.36 3.14 -9.47
N SER A 44 18.74 4.27 -10.09
CA SER A 44 19.11 5.49 -9.36
C SER A 44 17.92 6.21 -8.76
N MET A 45 16.69 5.82 -9.14
CA MET A 45 15.43 6.43 -8.74
C MET A 45 14.49 5.39 -8.13
N SER A 46 13.68 5.83 -7.19
CA SER A 46 12.60 5.04 -6.58
C SER A 46 11.28 5.80 -6.65
N ARG A 47 10.18 5.05 -6.77
CA ARG A 47 8.82 5.57 -6.58
C ARG A 47 8.34 5.20 -5.20
N MET A 48 7.80 6.20 -4.50
CA MET A 48 7.06 6.01 -3.25
C MET A 48 5.61 6.43 -3.48
N THR A 49 4.67 5.61 -3.04
CA THR A 49 3.24 5.94 -3.07
C THR A 49 2.69 5.89 -1.66
N PHE A 50 2.10 7.00 -1.22
CA PHE A 50 1.57 7.17 0.13
C PHE A 50 0.05 7.31 0.07
N THR A 51 -0.64 6.67 0.99
CA THR A 51 -2.05 6.96 1.30
C THR A 51 -2.10 7.66 2.65
N ILE A 52 -2.70 8.84 2.69
CA ILE A 52 -2.84 9.67 3.89
C ILE A 52 -4.26 10.21 4.03
N ASP A 53 -4.63 10.55 5.27
CA ASP A 53 -5.86 11.32 5.56
C ASP A 53 -5.47 12.76 5.84
N ALA A 54 -5.96 13.68 5.01
CA ALA A 54 -5.67 15.11 5.15
C ALA A 54 -6.90 15.98 4.82
N GLU A 55 -6.86 17.23 5.22
CA GLU A 55 -7.78 18.23 4.72
C GLU A 55 -7.35 18.72 3.33
N LYS A 56 -8.33 18.98 2.47
CA LYS A 56 -8.07 19.42 1.09
C LYS A 56 -7.22 20.70 1.04
N SER A 57 -7.39 21.59 1.99
CA SER A 57 -6.61 22.84 2.11
C SER A 57 -5.14 22.61 2.44
N ALA A 58 -4.83 21.53 3.17
CA ALA A 58 -3.49 21.24 3.68
C ALA A 58 -2.63 20.41 2.72
N ILE A 59 -3.26 19.65 1.80
CA ILE A 59 -2.54 18.75 0.90
C ILE A 59 -1.59 19.47 -0.06
N ASN A 60 -1.97 20.60 -0.59
CA ASN A 60 -1.13 21.39 -1.50
C ASN A 60 0.12 21.92 -0.80
N GLN A 61 -0.01 22.30 0.47
CA GLN A 61 1.12 22.75 1.29
C GLN A 61 2.09 21.58 1.55
N LEU A 62 1.57 20.39 1.85
CA LEU A 62 2.37 19.17 2.03
C LEU A 62 3.17 18.88 0.76
N VAL A 63 2.53 18.86 -0.41
CA VAL A 63 3.18 18.61 -1.70
C VAL A 63 4.24 19.68 -1.98
N SER A 64 3.95 20.95 -1.70
CA SER A 64 4.93 22.04 -1.87
C SER A 64 6.18 21.82 -1.03
N VAL A 65 6.04 21.33 0.20
CA VAL A 65 7.19 21.06 1.07
C VAL A 65 7.95 19.82 0.63
N MET A 66 7.25 18.76 0.19
CA MET A 66 7.90 17.59 -0.36
C MET A 66 8.75 17.93 -1.58
N ASN A 67 8.24 18.76 -2.49
CA ASN A 67 8.99 19.21 -3.68
C ASN A 67 10.25 20.03 -3.35
N LYS A 68 10.37 20.57 -2.15
CA LYS A 68 11.56 21.31 -1.70
C LYS A 68 12.67 20.40 -1.14
N GLN A 69 12.39 19.11 -0.94
CA GLN A 69 13.40 18.15 -0.48
C GLN A 69 14.41 17.91 -1.60
N THR A 70 15.69 17.89 -1.26
CA THR A 70 16.80 17.76 -2.23
C THR A 70 16.71 16.44 -3.02
N ASP A 71 16.28 15.36 -2.36
CA ASP A 71 16.20 14.03 -2.96
C ASP A 71 14.92 13.79 -3.76
N VAL A 72 13.98 14.74 -3.78
CA VAL A 72 12.67 14.61 -4.43
C VAL A 72 12.73 15.18 -5.84
N VAL A 73 12.42 14.36 -6.83
CA VAL A 73 12.40 14.71 -8.25
C VAL A 73 11.01 15.17 -8.67
N GLU A 74 9.97 14.48 -8.22
CA GLU A 74 8.59 14.76 -8.59
C GLU A 74 7.64 14.37 -7.46
N VAL A 75 6.59 15.17 -7.25
CA VAL A 75 5.46 14.83 -6.37
C VAL A 75 4.15 15.06 -7.11
N LYS A 76 3.26 14.07 -7.09
CA LYS A 76 1.92 14.15 -7.70
C LYS A 76 0.86 13.70 -6.71
N ILE A 77 -0.24 14.45 -6.63
CA ILE A 77 -1.50 13.97 -6.04
C ILE A 77 -2.22 13.16 -7.12
N LEU A 78 -2.53 11.90 -6.81
CA LEU A 78 -3.26 11.02 -7.73
C LEU A 78 -4.76 11.24 -7.60
N ASP A 79 -5.44 11.38 -8.73
CA ASP A 79 -6.91 11.43 -8.75
C ASP A 79 -7.49 10.05 -8.46
N VAL A 80 -8.16 9.90 -7.34
CA VAL A 80 -8.75 8.63 -6.87
C VAL A 80 -9.76 8.03 -7.86
N ASN A 81 -10.37 8.85 -8.73
CA ASN A 81 -11.31 8.40 -9.74
C ASN A 81 -10.63 7.88 -11.03
N ARG A 82 -9.33 8.08 -11.16
CA ARG A 82 -8.54 7.74 -12.36
C ARG A 82 -7.44 6.73 -12.08
N ILE A 83 -7.49 6.05 -10.94
CA ILE A 83 -6.53 5.03 -10.55
C ILE A 83 -7.21 3.69 -10.33
N ILE A 84 -6.43 2.62 -10.47
CA ILE A 84 -6.81 1.27 -10.10
C ILE A 84 -6.01 0.89 -8.85
N LYS A 85 -6.71 0.66 -7.74
CA LYS A 85 -6.11 0.11 -6.52
C LYS A 85 -6.21 -1.41 -6.55
N LYS A 86 -5.09 -2.07 -6.33
CA LYS A 86 -5.00 -3.53 -6.18
C LYS A 86 -4.12 -3.83 -4.98
N GLU A 87 -4.59 -4.76 -4.17
CA GLU A 87 -3.85 -5.31 -3.04
C GLU A 87 -3.63 -6.80 -3.25
N LEU A 88 -2.57 -7.33 -2.68
CA LEU A 88 -2.30 -8.75 -2.54
C LEU A 88 -2.30 -9.08 -1.05
N ALA A 89 -3.06 -10.08 -0.66
CA ALA A 89 -3.07 -10.61 0.70
C ALA A 89 -2.70 -12.09 0.71
N LEU A 90 -1.94 -12.49 1.70
CA LEU A 90 -1.71 -13.88 2.06
C LEU A 90 -2.49 -14.17 3.33
N ILE A 91 -3.48 -15.05 3.23
CA ILE A 91 -4.39 -15.38 4.33
C ILE A 91 -4.11 -16.81 4.77
N LYS A 92 -3.68 -16.97 6.02
CA LYS A 92 -3.48 -18.29 6.62
C LYS A 92 -4.69 -18.66 7.47
N ILE A 93 -5.37 -19.71 7.05
CA ILE A 93 -6.53 -20.29 7.75
C ILE A 93 -6.04 -21.51 8.54
N TYR A 94 -6.24 -21.50 9.85
CA TYR A 94 -5.95 -22.67 10.69
C TYR A 94 -7.15 -23.62 10.70
N VAL A 95 -6.87 -24.89 10.46
CA VAL A 95 -7.87 -25.95 10.39
C VAL A 95 -7.82 -26.75 11.68
N ASN A 96 -8.86 -26.64 12.49
CA ASN A 96 -8.96 -27.38 13.75
C ASN A 96 -9.50 -28.81 13.52
N ASP A 97 -10.33 -29.02 12.50
CA ASP A 97 -10.84 -30.31 12.07
C ASP A 97 -10.50 -30.55 10.59
N PRO A 98 -9.67 -31.56 10.27
CA PRO A 98 -9.31 -31.88 8.88
C PRO A 98 -10.51 -32.16 7.96
N LYS A 99 -11.66 -32.51 8.50
CA LYS A 99 -12.90 -32.70 7.71
C LYS A 99 -13.42 -31.42 7.08
N LEU A 100 -13.01 -30.24 7.59
CA LEU A 100 -13.39 -28.94 7.05
C LEU A 100 -12.53 -28.52 5.85
N ILE A 101 -11.45 -29.22 5.56
CA ILE A 101 -10.55 -28.88 4.45
C ILE A 101 -11.27 -28.73 3.11
N PRO A 102 -12.19 -29.65 2.70
CA PRO A 102 -12.92 -29.50 1.44
C PRO A 102 -13.77 -28.23 1.39
N GLU A 103 -14.48 -27.89 2.48
CA GLU A 103 -15.31 -26.67 2.55
C GLU A 103 -14.44 -25.41 2.48
N ILE A 104 -13.29 -25.41 3.17
CA ILE A 104 -12.35 -24.29 3.14
C ILE A 104 -11.77 -24.13 1.74
N ARG A 105 -11.47 -25.20 1.02
CA ARG A 105 -11.03 -25.15 -0.38
C ARG A 105 -12.09 -24.53 -1.29
N ASP A 106 -13.36 -24.85 -1.11
CA ASP A 106 -14.43 -24.27 -1.92
C ASP A 106 -14.55 -22.77 -1.69
N ILE A 107 -14.42 -22.31 -0.45
CA ILE A 107 -14.36 -20.87 -0.13
C ILE A 107 -13.08 -20.25 -0.70
N ALA A 108 -11.97 -20.98 -0.63
CA ALA A 108 -10.65 -20.55 -1.12
C ALA A 108 -10.56 -20.40 -2.64
N ASN A 109 -11.53 -20.92 -3.42
CA ASN A 109 -11.58 -20.75 -4.88
C ASN A 109 -11.68 -19.30 -5.35
N ILE A 110 -11.87 -18.33 -4.44
CA ILE A 110 -11.80 -16.91 -4.72
C ILE A 110 -10.34 -16.45 -4.93
N GLY A 111 -9.37 -17.22 -4.46
CA GLY A 111 -7.94 -16.97 -4.58
C GLY A 111 -7.17 -18.19 -5.08
N THR A 112 -5.87 -18.20 -4.85
CA THR A 112 -4.98 -19.31 -5.19
C THR A 112 -4.43 -19.93 -3.90
N ILE A 113 -4.60 -21.24 -3.72
CA ILE A 113 -3.98 -21.96 -2.60
C ILE A 113 -2.49 -22.09 -2.93
N ILE A 114 -1.63 -21.52 -2.09
CA ILE A 114 -0.18 -21.52 -2.27
C ILE A 114 0.54 -22.47 -1.31
N ASP A 115 -0.10 -22.81 -0.20
CA ASP A 115 0.40 -23.82 0.75
C ASP A 115 -0.78 -24.49 1.45
N GLU A 116 -0.64 -25.80 1.70
CA GLU A 116 -1.64 -26.60 2.38
C GLU A 116 -0.99 -27.66 3.27
N SER A 117 -1.52 -27.80 4.48
CA SER A 117 -1.18 -28.85 5.43
C SER A 117 -2.43 -29.38 6.12
N MET A 118 -2.30 -30.42 6.92
CA MET A 118 -3.42 -30.94 7.72
C MET A 118 -3.94 -29.94 8.77
N LYS A 119 -3.19 -28.87 9.05
CA LYS A 119 -3.50 -27.89 10.11
C LYS A 119 -3.72 -26.47 9.60
N SER A 120 -3.39 -26.19 8.37
CA SER A 120 -3.57 -24.84 7.79
C SER A 120 -3.57 -24.87 6.28
N ILE A 121 -4.28 -23.88 5.72
CA ILE A 121 -4.27 -23.55 4.29
C ILE A 121 -3.85 -22.09 4.16
N VAL A 122 -2.94 -21.79 3.23
CA VAL A 122 -2.53 -20.43 2.89
C VAL A 122 -3.05 -20.08 1.51
N ILE A 123 -3.81 -19.00 1.43
CA ILE A 123 -4.46 -18.52 0.21
C ILE A 123 -3.85 -17.19 -0.17
N GLU A 124 -3.45 -17.06 -1.43
CA GLU A 124 -3.17 -15.78 -2.05
C GLU A 124 -4.45 -15.23 -2.68
N ILE A 125 -4.79 -14.00 -2.34
CA ILE A 125 -5.92 -13.30 -2.94
C ILE A 125 -5.48 -11.91 -3.40
N THR A 126 -5.94 -11.52 -4.59
CA THR A 126 -5.74 -10.18 -5.13
C THR A 126 -7.08 -9.51 -5.41
N GLY A 127 -7.14 -8.23 -5.20
CA GLY A 127 -8.38 -7.49 -5.42
C GLY A 127 -8.31 -6.03 -5.00
N THR A 128 -9.46 -5.38 -5.01
CA THR A 128 -9.59 -4.06 -4.40
C THR A 128 -9.48 -4.18 -2.87
N PRO A 129 -9.17 -3.09 -2.15
CA PRO A 129 -9.15 -3.10 -0.69
C PRO A 129 -10.44 -3.67 -0.08
N GLU A 130 -11.60 -3.29 -0.63
CA GLU A 130 -12.91 -3.77 -0.16
C GLU A 130 -13.07 -5.29 -0.35
N LYS A 131 -12.58 -5.82 -1.47
CA LYS A 131 -12.61 -7.27 -1.72
C LYS A 131 -11.76 -8.02 -0.70
N ILE A 132 -10.58 -7.49 -0.37
CA ILE A 132 -9.67 -8.12 0.59
C ILE A 132 -10.26 -8.11 2.01
N ILE A 133 -10.86 -6.99 2.43
CA ILE A 133 -11.46 -6.85 3.77
C ILE A 133 -12.68 -7.74 3.93
N ASN A 134 -13.47 -7.94 2.88
CA ASN A 134 -14.71 -8.72 2.92
C ASN A 134 -14.49 -10.23 2.65
N PHE A 135 -13.27 -10.66 2.41
CA PHE A 135 -12.91 -12.08 2.33
C PHE A 135 -12.76 -12.69 3.72
#